data_6afdf28f7e348e4b1c8f90f74aa88e7b
#
_entry.id   6afdf28f7e348e4b1c8f90f74aa88e7b
#
_cell.length_a   1.000
_cell.length_b   1.000
_cell.length_c   1.000
_cell.angle_alpha   90.00
_cell.angle_beta   90.00
_cell.angle_gamma   90.00
#
_symmetry.space_group_name_H-M   'P 1'
#
loop_
_entity.id
_entity.type
_entity.pdbx_description
1 polymer ?
#
loop_
_entity_poly.entity_id
_entity_poly.type
_entity_poly.pdbx_seq_one_letter_code
_entity_poly.pdbx_strand_id
1 'polypeptide(L)'
;MAANRAAFARWAVLPRLMRDMRSGHSRITLGGLDLPHPLLLAPVAHQRLAHADAEIATARAAAATGSCLVASTLSSCTLEEIAAASGPARWFQLYLQPERAHTLDLLARAQAAGY
;
A
#
# COMPACT_ATOMS: atom_id res chain seq x y z
N MET A 1 -15.47 -6.33 -18.53
CA MET A 1 -15.41 -7.33 -17.43
C MET A 1 -15.25 -8.78 -17.91
N ALA A 2 -15.95 -9.25 -18.96
CA ALA A 2 -15.81 -10.63 -19.45
C ALA A 2 -14.36 -11.01 -19.82
N ALA A 3 -13.64 -10.14 -20.53
CA ALA A 3 -12.23 -10.36 -20.89
C ALA A 3 -11.29 -10.52 -19.68
N ASN A 4 -11.52 -9.79 -18.59
CA ASN A 4 -10.73 -9.91 -17.38
C ASN A 4 -10.89 -11.30 -16.74
N ARG A 5 -12.11 -11.80 -16.68
CA ARG A 5 -12.37 -13.16 -16.17
C ARG A 5 -11.78 -14.23 -17.07
N ALA A 6 -11.94 -14.10 -18.38
CA ALA A 6 -11.39 -15.05 -19.36
C ALA A 6 -9.86 -15.07 -19.36
N ALA A 7 -9.20 -13.98 -18.99
CA ALA A 7 -7.74 -13.91 -18.88
C ALA A 7 -7.18 -14.91 -17.85
N PHE A 8 -7.88 -15.15 -16.73
CA PHE A 8 -7.45 -16.12 -15.74
C PHE A 8 -7.41 -17.56 -16.27
N ALA A 9 -8.29 -17.91 -17.19
CA ALA A 9 -8.32 -19.25 -17.80
C ALA A 9 -7.08 -19.59 -18.66
N ARG A 10 -6.28 -18.57 -18.99
CA ARG A 10 -5.01 -18.74 -19.73
C ARG A 10 -3.81 -19.02 -18.83
N TRP A 11 -3.98 -18.95 -17.54
CA TRP A 11 -2.93 -19.18 -16.54
C TRP A 11 -3.22 -20.47 -15.79
N ALA A 12 -2.17 -21.28 -15.60
CA ALA A 12 -2.25 -22.49 -14.78
C ALA A 12 -1.09 -22.49 -13.79
N VAL A 13 -1.37 -22.95 -12.58
CA VAL A 13 -0.32 -23.21 -11.58
C VAL A 13 0.22 -24.62 -11.85
N LEU A 14 1.50 -24.71 -12.19
CA LEU A 14 2.19 -25.98 -12.35
C LEU A 14 2.85 -26.36 -11.02
N PRO A 15 2.26 -27.28 -10.24
CA PRO A 15 2.84 -27.68 -8.95
C PRO A 15 4.14 -28.45 -9.15
N ARG A 16 5.13 -28.20 -8.30
CA ARG A 16 6.36 -28.98 -8.23
C ARG A 16 6.29 -29.92 -7.03
N LEU A 17 6.09 -31.20 -7.30
CA LEU A 17 6.02 -32.22 -6.26
C LEU A 17 7.42 -32.54 -5.70
N MET A 18 7.47 -33.10 -4.48
CA MET A 18 8.67 -33.58 -3.80
C MET A 18 9.79 -32.53 -3.60
N ARG A 19 9.40 -31.26 -3.50
CA ARG A 19 10.31 -30.19 -3.09
C ARG A 19 10.32 -30.06 -1.57
N ASP A 20 11.51 -29.83 -1.01
CA ASP A 20 11.62 -29.47 0.40
C ASP A 20 11.05 -28.06 0.62
N MET A 21 9.94 -27.97 1.36
CA MET A 21 9.22 -26.72 1.64
C MET A 21 9.40 -26.25 3.08
N ARG A 22 10.27 -26.87 3.87
CA ARG A 22 10.47 -26.54 5.30
C ARG A 22 10.95 -25.11 5.52
N SER A 23 11.65 -24.52 4.56
CA SER A 23 12.11 -23.13 4.56
C SER A 23 11.23 -22.18 3.77
N GLY A 24 10.06 -22.66 3.29
CA GLY A 24 9.12 -21.83 2.52
C GLY A 24 8.56 -20.66 3.35
N HIS A 25 8.54 -19.47 2.77
CA HIS A 25 7.97 -18.28 3.39
C HIS A 25 7.44 -17.32 2.33
N SER A 26 6.58 -16.38 2.77
CA SER A 26 6.02 -15.31 1.92
C SER A 26 6.77 -13.98 2.01
N ARG A 27 7.85 -13.89 2.79
CA ARG A 27 8.64 -12.67 2.94
C ARG A 27 9.22 -12.20 1.61
N ILE A 28 9.23 -10.88 1.41
CA ILE A 28 9.74 -10.23 0.22
C ILE A 28 10.43 -8.91 0.59
N THR A 29 11.50 -8.56 -0.14
CA THR A 29 12.07 -7.21 -0.11
C THR A 29 11.58 -6.46 -1.34
N LEU A 30 10.92 -5.32 -1.15
CA LEU A 30 10.34 -4.52 -2.22
C LEU A 30 10.59 -3.02 -1.94
N GLY A 31 11.23 -2.33 -2.89
CA GLY A 31 11.51 -0.88 -2.76
C GLY A 31 12.29 -0.51 -1.49
N GLY A 32 13.20 -1.38 -1.06
CA GLY A 32 13.99 -1.19 0.18
C GLY A 32 13.26 -1.56 1.47
N LEU A 33 12.02 -2.04 1.40
CA LEU A 33 11.24 -2.50 2.55
C LEU A 33 11.24 -4.03 2.65
N ASP A 34 11.52 -4.56 3.83
CA ASP A 34 11.36 -5.98 4.14
C ASP A 34 9.94 -6.23 4.66
N LEU A 35 9.18 -7.00 3.91
CA LEU A 35 7.76 -7.26 4.16
C LEU A 35 7.54 -8.74 4.50
N PRO A 36 6.65 -9.06 5.46
CA PRO A 36 6.32 -10.44 5.82
C PRO A 36 5.59 -11.20 4.71
N HIS A 37 4.99 -10.47 3.77
CA HIS A 37 4.22 -11.01 2.64
C HIS A 37 4.13 -9.98 1.50
N PRO A 38 3.85 -10.42 0.25
CA PRO A 38 3.80 -9.55 -0.92
C PRO A 38 2.44 -8.83 -1.10
N LEU A 39 1.75 -8.53 0.00
CA LEU A 39 0.48 -7.83 -0.03
C LEU A 39 0.68 -6.37 0.39
N LEU A 40 0.23 -5.45 -0.44
CA LEU A 40 0.26 -4.03 -0.19
C LEU A 40 -1.17 -3.49 -0.24
N LEU A 41 -1.46 -2.48 0.57
CA LEU A 41 -2.73 -1.77 0.52
C LEU A 41 -2.61 -0.64 -0.50
N ALA A 42 -3.40 -0.76 -1.58
CA ALA A 42 -3.40 0.21 -2.68
C ALA A 42 -3.89 1.59 -2.22
N PRO A 43 -3.46 2.68 -2.89
CA PRO A 43 -3.97 4.01 -2.59
C PRO A 43 -5.47 4.10 -2.93
N VAL A 44 -6.28 4.45 -1.94
CA VAL A 44 -7.72 4.66 -2.07
C VAL A 44 -8.06 6.06 -1.58
N ALA A 45 -8.74 6.83 -2.44
CA ALA A 45 -9.17 8.20 -2.14
C ALA A 45 -10.41 8.21 -1.24
N HIS A 46 -10.57 9.28 -0.47
CA HIS A 46 -11.83 9.66 0.21
C HIS A 46 -12.45 8.53 1.07
N GLN A 47 -11.65 7.81 1.83
CA GLN A 47 -12.12 6.66 2.62
C GLN A 47 -13.17 7.06 3.69
N ARG A 48 -13.23 8.35 4.07
CA ARG A 48 -14.25 8.87 4.97
C ARG A 48 -15.68 8.72 4.43
N LEU A 49 -15.85 8.60 3.12
CA LEU A 49 -17.14 8.27 2.52
C LEU A 49 -17.64 6.86 2.86
N ALA A 50 -16.72 5.95 3.19
CA ALA A 50 -17.04 4.57 3.52
C ALA A 50 -17.04 4.29 5.03
N HIS A 51 -16.13 4.94 5.79
CA HIS A 51 -15.97 4.69 7.23
C HIS A 51 -15.51 5.95 7.96
N ALA A 52 -16.00 6.15 9.18
CA ALA A 52 -15.72 7.35 9.99
C ALA A 52 -14.22 7.54 10.29
N ASP A 53 -13.51 6.44 10.60
CA ASP A 53 -12.07 6.47 10.87
C ASP A 53 -11.21 6.53 9.60
N ALA A 54 -11.81 6.44 8.42
CA ALA A 54 -11.17 6.66 7.13
C ALA A 54 -9.81 5.91 7.00
N GLU A 55 -8.80 6.62 6.48
CA GLU A 55 -7.44 6.09 6.27
C GLU A 55 -6.74 5.69 7.58
N ILE A 56 -7.16 6.21 8.73
CA ILE A 56 -6.59 5.84 10.03
C ILE A 56 -6.89 4.38 10.38
N ALA A 57 -8.11 3.89 10.08
CA ALA A 57 -8.46 2.48 10.27
C ALA A 57 -7.59 1.58 9.37
N THR A 58 -7.43 1.97 8.09
CA THR A 58 -6.58 1.26 7.13
C THR A 58 -5.11 1.26 7.56
N ALA A 59 -4.60 2.40 8.07
CA ALA A 59 -3.22 2.53 8.55
C ALA A 59 -2.95 1.62 9.75
N ARG A 60 -3.87 1.55 10.71
CA ARG A 60 -3.78 0.63 11.86
C ARG A 60 -3.80 -0.84 11.42
N ALA A 61 -4.65 -1.18 10.46
CA ALA A 61 -4.70 -2.55 9.91
C ALA A 61 -3.40 -2.92 9.20
N ALA A 62 -2.82 -1.99 8.41
CA ALA A 62 -1.52 -2.18 7.78
C ALA A 62 -0.42 -2.42 8.82
N ALA A 63 -0.38 -1.60 9.88
CA ALA A 63 0.59 -1.75 10.97
C ALA A 63 0.46 -3.11 11.65
N ALA A 64 -0.76 -3.55 11.95
CA ALA A 64 -1.03 -4.82 12.64
C ALA A 64 -0.63 -6.05 11.82
N THR A 65 -0.66 -5.95 10.48
CA THR A 65 -0.31 -7.05 9.56
C THR A 65 1.11 -6.97 9.00
N GLY A 66 1.84 -5.89 9.27
CA GLY A 66 3.14 -5.61 8.65
C GLY A 66 3.06 -5.33 7.14
N SER A 67 1.88 -4.95 6.65
CA SER A 67 1.66 -4.61 5.24
C SER A 67 2.19 -3.21 4.93
N CYS A 68 2.67 -3.01 3.69
CA CYS A 68 2.95 -1.67 3.20
C CYS A 68 1.63 -0.96 2.84
N LEU A 69 1.41 0.22 3.42
CA LEU A 69 0.32 1.12 3.07
C LEU A 69 0.78 2.12 2.01
N VAL A 70 0.00 2.30 0.95
CA VAL A 70 0.19 3.39 0.00
C VAL A 70 -0.87 4.46 0.27
N ALA A 71 -0.47 5.58 0.85
CA ALA A 71 -1.37 6.71 1.09
C ALA A 71 -1.65 7.46 -0.22
N SER A 72 -2.92 7.83 -0.43
CA SER A 72 -3.33 8.59 -1.63
C SER A 72 -3.14 10.10 -1.43
N THR A 73 -2.80 10.82 -2.49
CA THR A 73 -2.89 12.30 -2.52
C THR A 73 -4.29 12.80 -2.16
N LEU A 74 -5.33 12.02 -2.46
CA LEU A 74 -6.75 12.37 -2.21
C LEU A 74 -7.29 11.71 -0.95
N SER A 75 -6.44 11.41 0.03
CA SER A 75 -6.86 10.91 1.33
C SER A 75 -7.75 11.93 2.08
N SER A 76 -8.67 11.44 2.89
CA SER A 76 -9.53 12.26 3.78
C SER A 76 -8.78 12.73 5.03
N CYS A 77 -7.71 12.02 5.40
CA CYS A 77 -6.83 12.35 6.51
C CYS A 77 -5.51 12.91 5.99
N THR A 78 -4.80 13.68 6.80
CA THR A 78 -3.49 14.23 6.43
C THR A 78 -2.42 13.12 6.36
N LEU A 79 -1.33 13.37 5.61
CA LEU A 79 -0.20 12.44 5.52
C LEU A 79 0.39 12.14 6.90
N GLU A 80 0.47 13.17 7.74
CA GLU A 80 1.01 13.09 9.09
C GLU A 80 0.16 12.23 10.02
N GLU A 81 -1.18 12.38 9.96
CA GLU A 81 -2.12 11.55 10.73
C GLU A 81 -2.04 10.08 10.31
N ILE A 82 -1.99 9.82 9.00
CA ILE A 82 -1.87 8.46 8.45
C ILE A 82 -0.52 7.87 8.87
N ALA A 83 0.58 8.61 8.77
CA ALA A 83 1.90 8.17 9.16
C ALA A 83 1.98 7.83 10.66
N ALA A 84 1.36 8.64 11.53
CA ALA A 84 1.31 8.38 12.96
C ALA A 84 0.55 7.10 13.33
N ALA A 85 -0.43 6.70 12.51
CA ALA A 85 -1.23 5.50 12.72
C ALA A 85 -0.68 4.25 12.02
N SER A 86 0.18 4.41 11.01
CA SER A 86 0.74 3.30 10.22
C SER A 86 2.04 2.74 10.82
N GLY A 87 2.41 1.53 10.37
CA GLY A 87 3.75 0.98 10.57
C GLY A 87 4.81 1.69 9.73
N PRO A 88 6.09 1.25 9.81
CA PRO A 88 7.19 1.86 9.07
C PRO A 88 7.10 1.64 7.55
N ALA A 89 6.41 0.59 7.11
CA ALA A 89 6.26 0.28 5.70
C ALA A 89 5.11 1.09 5.10
N ARG A 90 5.45 2.22 4.49
CA ARG A 90 4.47 3.11 3.85
C ARG A 90 5.05 3.82 2.65
N TRP A 91 4.22 4.03 1.63
CA TRP A 91 4.51 4.78 0.42
C TRP A 91 3.44 5.84 0.21
N PHE A 92 3.78 6.87 -0.55
CA PHE A 92 2.87 7.95 -0.94
C PHE A 92 2.62 7.91 -2.44
N GLN A 93 1.34 7.89 -2.84
CA GLN A 93 0.93 8.04 -4.23
C GLN A 93 0.69 9.53 -4.50
N LEU A 94 1.48 10.09 -5.38
CA LEU A 94 1.43 11.49 -5.77
C LEU A 94 0.62 11.69 -7.05
N TYR A 95 -0.34 12.59 -7.02
CA TYR A 95 -0.83 13.29 -8.20
C TYR A 95 -0.13 14.64 -8.31
N LEU A 96 0.42 14.93 -9.48
CA LEU A 96 0.99 16.25 -9.76
C LEU A 96 -0.11 17.31 -9.67
N GLN A 97 0.17 18.37 -8.93
CA GLN A 97 -0.73 19.50 -8.78
C GLN A 97 -0.57 20.49 -9.93
N PRO A 98 -1.60 21.27 -10.29
CA PRO A 98 -1.49 22.30 -11.31
C PRO A 98 -0.34 23.28 -11.04
N GLU A 99 -0.13 23.64 -9.79
CA GLU A 99 0.97 24.48 -9.35
C GLU A 99 2.13 23.65 -8.81
N ARG A 100 3.32 23.83 -9.37
CA ARG A 100 4.53 23.11 -8.97
C ARG A 100 4.83 23.26 -7.48
N ALA A 101 4.58 24.44 -6.91
CA ALA A 101 4.83 24.69 -5.49
C ALA A 101 4.05 23.71 -4.58
N HIS A 102 2.78 23.44 -4.89
CA HIS A 102 1.96 22.51 -4.14
C HIS A 102 2.46 21.06 -4.26
N THR A 103 2.95 20.67 -5.45
CA THR A 103 3.57 19.34 -5.63
C THR A 103 4.81 19.20 -4.75
N LEU A 104 5.68 20.21 -4.71
CA LEU A 104 6.90 20.20 -3.92
C LEU A 104 6.59 20.21 -2.41
N ASP A 105 5.57 20.94 -1.97
CA ASP A 105 5.11 20.92 -0.59
C ASP A 105 4.64 19.53 -0.17
N LEU A 106 3.80 18.87 -0.99
CA LEU A 106 3.36 17.50 -0.73
C LEU A 106 4.52 16.53 -0.62
N LEU A 107 5.53 16.64 -1.48
CA LEU A 107 6.72 15.78 -1.43
C LEU A 107 7.54 16.03 -0.17
N ALA A 108 7.75 17.29 0.21
CA ALA A 108 8.48 17.64 1.43
C ALA A 108 7.77 17.11 2.68
N ARG A 109 6.45 17.24 2.76
CA ARG A 109 5.63 16.70 3.86
C ARG A 109 5.66 15.18 3.90
N ALA A 110 5.51 14.51 2.76
CA ALA A 110 5.60 13.06 2.67
C ALA A 110 6.97 12.57 3.16
N GLN A 111 8.05 13.19 2.69
CA GLN A 111 9.41 12.88 3.13
C GLN A 111 9.60 13.11 4.64
N ALA A 112 9.13 14.23 5.17
CA ALA A 112 9.21 14.54 6.60
C ALA A 112 8.41 13.55 7.46
N ALA A 113 7.28 13.05 6.94
CA ALA A 113 6.46 12.03 7.59
C ALA A 113 7.00 10.59 7.38
N GLY A 114 8.11 10.41 6.66
CA GLY A 114 8.80 9.12 6.48
C GLY A 114 8.14 8.18 5.46
N TYR A 115 7.53 8.73 4.42
CA TYR A 115 7.03 7.97 3.27
C TYR A 115 8.14 7.61 2.30
#